data_e25a2e63e84d2483c17aefdd10fab53e
#
_entry.id   e25a2e63e84d2483c17aefdd10fab53e
#
_cell.length_a   1.000
_cell.length_b   1.000
_cell.length_c   1.000
_cell.angle_alpha   90.00
_cell.angle_beta   90.00
_cell.angle_gamma   90.00
#
_symmetry.space_group_name_H-M   'P 1'
#
loop_
_entity.id
_entity.type
_entity.pdbx_description
1 polymer ?
#
loop_
_entity_poly.entity_id
_entity_poly.type
_entity_poly.pdbx_seq_one_letter_code
_entity_poly.pdbx_strand_id
1 'polypeptide(L)'
;MEKILILDFGSQYTQLIARRVRELNVYCEIHPFNKIPTLDASVRGMILSGSPYSVRDAQAPNPDLSAFKGKLPLLGVCYGAQFLASAFGGEVQPAPSREYGRAMLSVGDPSDALMRDLPARTQVWMSHGDTITRVPDNYKLVASTEDVRVAAFRIAGEQTWGIQFHPEVYHSTDGTQLLKNFVVGICGCSQSWTSESFVESTVRELREKVGDDKVVLGLSGGVDSSVAAVLLHKAIGKNLYCIFVDSGLLRKNEFEDVLESYKNMGLNVKGVKAGAKFLGDLAGVSDPERKRKIIGRDFVEVFNEEAIQIKDVRWLAQGTIYPDVIESCSVNGPSATIKSHHNVGGLPEKMNLKIVEPLRLLFKDEVRRVGRSLGISEQLIGRHPFPGPGLAIRILGDITPEKVEILQNVDKIYIDSLRAAGLYDKVWQAGAILLPVKSVGVMGDERTYESCVALRAVTSTDGMTADWVHLPYEFLANVSNDIINKVKGVNRVVYDISSEPPATIEWEEGRI
;
A
#
# COMPACT_ATOMS: atom_id res chain seq x y z
N MET A 1 -9.30 -22.63 3.87
CA MET A 1 -8.56 -22.01 2.74
C MET A 1 -7.09 -22.34 2.91
N GLU A 2 -6.46 -22.92 1.88
CA GLU A 2 -5.01 -23.21 1.90
C GLU A 2 -4.21 -21.94 1.99
N LYS A 3 -3.08 -21.97 2.72
CA LYS A 3 -2.26 -20.77 2.94
C LYS A 3 -0.77 -21.08 3.09
N ILE A 4 0.03 -20.10 2.72
CA ILE A 4 1.46 -20.01 3.02
C ILE A 4 1.65 -19.08 4.21
N LEU A 5 2.42 -19.49 5.20
CA LEU A 5 2.85 -18.62 6.28
C LEU A 5 4.17 -17.92 5.90
N ILE A 6 4.25 -16.64 6.15
CA ILE A 6 5.48 -15.86 5.98
C ILE A 6 5.89 -15.36 7.35
N LEU A 7 7.06 -15.79 7.84
CA LEU A 7 7.61 -15.28 9.08
C LEU A 7 8.41 -14.02 8.80
N ASP A 8 7.98 -12.94 9.45
CA ASP A 8 8.62 -11.64 9.33
C ASP A 8 9.77 -11.50 10.34
N PHE A 9 10.98 -11.39 9.82
CA PHE A 9 12.19 -11.11 10.60
C PHE A 9 12.58 -9.62 10.57
N GLY A 10 11.65 -8.75 10.18
CA GLY A 10 11.83 -7.30 10.13
C GLY A 10 12.36 -6.76 8.79
N SER A 11 12.31 -7.55 7.73
CA SER A 11 12.72 -7.11 6.40
C SER A 11 11.71 -6.10 5.81
N GLN A 12 12.24 -5.06 5.18
CA GLN A 12 11.42 -4.17 4.35
C GLN A 12 10.75 -4.89 3.16
N TYR A 13 11.25 -6.06 2.75
CA TYR A 13 10.72 -6.85 1.63
C TYR A 13 9.69 -7.90 2.03
N THR A 14 9.37 -8.08 3.31
CA THR A 14 8.43 -9.13 3.75
C THR A 14 7.06 -8.98 3.09
N GLN A 15 6.52 -7.76 3.04
CA GLN A 15 5.24 -7.51 2.38
C GLN A 15 5.31 -7.78 0.86
N LEU A 16 6.47 -7.55 0.25
CA LEU A 16 6.68 -7.83 -1.18
C LEU A 16 6.65 -9.34 -1.47
N ILE A 17 7.25 -10.17 -0.59
CA ILE A 17 7.12 -11.64 -0.67
C ILE A 17 5.64 -12.03 -0.67
N ALA A 18 4.86 -11.50 0.29
CA ALA A 18 3.43 -11.80 0.38
C ALA A 18 2.67 -11.38 -0.88
N ARG A 19 2.93 -10.21 -1.42
CA ARG A 19 2.30 -9.73 -2.66
C ARG A 19 2.61 -10.64 -3.85
N ARG A 20 3.87 -11.11 -3.98
CA ARG A 20 4.25 -12.06 -5.05
C ARG A 20 3.53 -13.39 -4.92
N VAL A 21 3.38 -13.92 -3.70
CA VAL A 21 2.59 -15.13 -3.45
C VAL A 21 1.12 -14.92 -3.84
N ARG A 22 0.53 -13.78 -3.47
CA ARG A 22 -0.84 -13.41 -3.82
C ARG A 22 -1.07 -13.23 -5.33
N GLU A 23 -0.07 -12.71 -6.05
CA GLU A 23 -0.09 -12.60 -7.51
C GLU A 23 -0.17 -13.98 -8.20
N LEU A 24 0.27 -15.04 -7.52
CA LEU A 24 0.12 -16.44 -7.96
C LEU A 24 -1.26 -17.03 -7.60
N ASN A 25 -2.21 -16.22 -7.17
CA ASN A 25 -3.53 -16.64 -6.68
C ASN A 25 -3.47 -17.62 -5.51
N VAL A 26 -2.50 -17.45 -4.64
CA VAL A 26 -2.35 -18.23 -3.40
C VAL A 26 -2.47 -17.30 -2.19
N TYR A 27 -3.30 -17.70 -1.23
CA TYR A 27 -3.44 -16.94 0.01
C TYR A 27 -2.21 -17.11 0.90
N CYS A 28 -1.78 -16.04 1.54
CA CYS A 28 -0.69 -16.07 2.52
C CYS A 28 -0.95 -15.09 3.66
N GLU A 29 -0.32 -15.35 4.78
CA GLU A 29 -0.36 -14.52 5.98
C GLU A 29 1.04 -14.19 6.44
N ILE A 30 1.28 -12.96 6.89
CA ILE A 30 2.52 -12.52 7.52
C ILE A 30 2.33 -12.58 9.03
N HIS A 31 3.27 -13.22 9.73
CA HIS A 31 3.32 -13.29 11.18
C HIS A 31 4.71 -12.90 11.68
N PRO A 32 4.82 -12.11 12.76
CA PRO A 32 6.11 -11.85 13.39
C PRO A 32 6.79 -13.15 13.82
N PHE A 33 8.10 -13.24 13.70
CA PHE A 33 8.88 -14.43 14.03
C PHE A 33 8.69 -14.93 15.47
N ASN A 34 8.32 -14.03 16.39
CA ASN A 34 8.08 -14.31 17.81
C ASN A 34 6.61 -14.61 18.15
N LYS A 35 5.72 -14.60 17.17
CA LYS A 35 4.28 -14.90 17.30
C LYS A 35 3.81 -15.86 16.22
N ILE A 36 4.44 -17.02 16.14
CA ILE A 36 4.11 -18.03 15.14
C ILE A 36 2.76 -18.66 15.51
N PRO A 37 1.78 -18.70 14.59
CA PRO A 37 0.48 -19.30 14.87
C PRO A 37 0.59 -20.81 14.99
N THR A 38 -0.37 -21.43 15.69
CA THR A 38 -0.51 -22.88 15.71
C THR A 38 -0.80 -23.39 14.31
N LEU A 39 -0.09 -24.44 13.91
CA LEU A 39 -0.31 -25.09 12.63
C LEU A 39 -1.65 -25.81 12.60
N ASP A 40 -2.37 -25.62 11.51
CA ASP A 40 -3.52 -26.39 11.13
C ASP A 40 -3.36 -26.97 9.70
N ALA A 41 -4.29 -27.80 9.29
CA ALA A 41 -4.25 -28.47 7.98
C ALA A 41 -4.32 -27.50 6.77
N SER A 42 -4.63 -26.22 6.99
CA SER A 42 -4.66 -25.21 5.92
C SER A 42 -3.28 -24.70 5.55
N VAL A 43 -2.28 -24.83 6.45
CA VAL A 43 -0.91 -24.38 6.21
C VAL A 43 -0.19 -25.38 5.32
N ARG A 44 0.16 -24.95 4.11
CA ARG A 44 0.79 -25.78 3.08
C ARG A 44 2.30 -25.64 3.01
N GLY A 45 2.84 -24.54 3.53
CA GLY A 45 4.27 -24.26 3.55
C GLY A 45 4.58 -22.95 4.26
N MET A 46 5.86 -22.66 4.43
CA MET A 46 6.35 -21.50 5.13
C MET A 46 7.49 -20.82 4.39
N ILE A 47 7.53 -19.49 4.42
CA ILE A 47 8.64 -18.68 3.92
C ILE A 47 9.21 -17.88 5.09
N LEU A 48 10.53 -17.94 5.27
CA LEU A 48 11.27 -17.12 6.22
C LEU A 48 11.82 -15.90 5.48
N SER A 49 11.50 -14.72 5.91
CA SER A 49 11.91 -13.48 5.25
C SER A 49 13.38 -13.12 5.49
N GLY A 50 13.86 -12.06 4.85
CA GLY A 50 15.08 -11.36 5.21
C GLY A 50 14.99 -10.66 6.57
N SER A 51 16.10 -10.08 7.01
CA SER A 51 16.21 -9.29 8.24
C SER A 51 17.29 -8.22 8.10
N PRO A 52 17.17 -7.07 8.79
CA PRO A 52 18.29 -6.12 8.92
C PRO A 52 19.41 -6.61 9.85
N TYR A 53 19.15 -7.66 10.64
CA TYR A 53 20.13 -8.23 11.57
C TYR A 53 21.08 -9.21 10.89
N SER A 54 22.26 -9.39 11.47
CA SER A 54 23.13 -10.55 11.21
C SER A 54 22.69 -11.73 12.09
N VAL A 55 22.73 -12.96 11.61
CA VAL A 55 22.49 -14.16 12.43
C VAL A 55 23.49 -14.32 13.56
N ARG A 56 24.57 -13.54 13.54
CA ARG A 56 25.62 -13.51 14.58
C ARG A 56 25.33 -12.52 15.70
N ASP A 57 24.34 -11.66 15.52
CA ASP A 57 23.96 -10.69 16.53
C ASP A 57 23.21 -11.36 17.67
N ALA A 58 23.51 -10.98 18.91
CA ALA A 58 22.87 -11.56 20.09
C ALA A 58 21.35 -11.32 20.15
N GLN A 59 20.87 -10.29 19.48
CA GLN A 59 19.45 -9.91 19.41
C GLN A 59 18.78 -10.32 18.09
N ALA A 60 19.48 -11.11 17.27
CA ALA A 60 18.93 -11.55 15.97
C ALA A 60 17.68 -12.41 16.16
N PRO A 61 16.70 -12.31 15.26
CA PRO A 61 15.55 -13.20 15.25
C PRO A 61 15.95 -14.68 15.24
N ASN A 62 15.54 -15.42 16.27
CA ASN A 62 15.90 -16.83 16.46
C ASN A 62 14.66 -17.65 16.88
N PRO A 63 13.70 -17.89 15.95
CA PRO A 63 12.51 -18.66 16.26
C PRO A 63 12.81 -20.16 16.39
N ASP A 64 12.01 -20.85 17.20
CA ASP A 64 12.00 -22.32 17.22
C ASP A 64 11.22 -22.84 16.00
N LEU A 65 11.93 -23.50 15.08
CA LEU A 65 11.35 -24.13 13.88
C LEU A 65 11.05 -25.62 14.04
N SER A 66 11.20 -26.20 15.21
CA SER A 66 11.03 -27.65 15.44
C SER A 66 9.62 -28.18 15.07
N ALA A 67 8.61 -27.31 15.15
CA ALA A 67 7.27 -27.65 14.73
C ALA A 67 7.07 -27.72 13.21
N PHE A 68 7.96 -27.12 12.42
CA PHE A 68 7.79 -26.88 10.98
C PHE A 68 8.85 -27.59 10.15
N LYS A 69 10.14 -27.43 10.49
CA LYS A 69 11.28 -27.97 9.76
C LYS A 69 11.19 -29.49 9.61
N GLY A 70 11.30 -29.97 8.39
CA GLY A 70 11.16 -31.38 8.05
C GLY A 70 9.71 -31.90 8.04
N LYS A 71 8.71 -31.08 8.39
CA LYS A 71 7.29 -31.47 8.41
C LYS A 71 6.47 -30.74 7.37
N LEU A 72 6.86 -29.52 7.02
CA LEU A 72 6.27 -28.68 5.99
C LEU A 72 7.33 -28.22 5.00
N PRO A 73 6.97 -27.93 3.75
CA PRO A 73 7.85 -27.21 2.83
C PRO A 73 8.26 -25.86 3.42
N LEU A 74 9.56 -25.57 3.39
CA LEU A 74 10.17 -24.39 4.00
C LEU A 74 11.14 -23.72 3.03
N LEU A 75 11.00 -22.43 2.82
CA LEU A 75 11.91 -21.60 2.04
C LEU A 75 12.48 -20.47 2.89
N GLY A 76 13.79 -20.45 3.10
CA GLY A 76 14.49 -19.31 3.69
C GLY A 76 14.99 -18.35 2.62
N VAL A 77 14.67 -17.07 2.77
CA VAL A 77 15.10 -15.98 1.88
C VAL A 77 16.10 -15.10 2.62
N CYS A 78 17.27 -14.87 2.05
CA CYS A 78 18.33 -14.01 2.57
C CYS A 78 18.70 -14.37 4.03
N TYR A 79 18.29 -13.59 5.03
CA TYR A 79 18.47 -13.93 6.44
C TYR A 79 17.87 -15.29 6.78
N GLY A 80 16.70 -15.63 6.26
CA GLY A 80 16.06 -16.93 6.48
C GLY A 80 16.94 -18.10 6.02
N ALA A 81 17.66 -17.95 4.90
CA ALA A 81 18.63 -18.95 4.44
C ALA A 81 19.85 -19.03 5.36
N GLN A 82 20.40 -17.89 5.77
CA GLN A 82 21.50 -17.81 6.72
C GLN A 82 21.14 -18.43 8.06
N PHE A 83 19.93 -18.16 8.55
CA PHE A 83 19.40 -18.75 9.78
C PHE A 83 19.31 -20.28 9.68
N LEU A 84 18.78 -20.82 8.58
CA LEU A 84 18.73 -22.28 8.36
C LEU A 84 20.13 -22.92 8.29
N ALA A 85 21.11 -22.22 7.72
CA ALA A 85 22.48 -22.72 7.72
C ALA A 85 23.12 -22.66 9.11
N SER A 86 23.07 -21.52 9.77
CA SER A 86 23.74 -21.26 11.06
C SER A 86 23.13 -22.08 12.21
N ALA A 87 21.81 -22.13 12.33
CA ALA A 87 21.12 -22.82 13.42
C ALA A 87 21.30 -24.35 13.42
N PHE A 88 21.68 -24.93 12.27
CA PHE A 88 21.81 -26.39 12.09
C PHE A 88 23.25 -26.85 11.80
N GLY A 89 24.24 -26.05 12.20
CA GLY A 89 25.64 -26.43 12.20
C GLY A 89 26.47 -25.98 11.00
N GLY A 90 25.94 -25.11 10.15
CA GLY A 90 26.69 -24.38 9.15
C GLY A 90 27.40 -23.16 9.72
N GLU A 91 27.97 -22.33 8.84
CA GLU A 91 28.74 -21.16 9.21
C GLU A 91 28.38 -19.97 8.34
N VAL A 92 28.16 -18.81 8.98
CA VAL A 92 27.88 -17.53 8.34
C VAL A 92 28.92 -16.51 8.80
N GLN A 93 29.56 -15.85 7.87
CA GLN A 93 30.63 -14.88 8.11
C GLN A 93 30.31 -13.56 7.40
N PRO A 94 30.92 -12.43 7.81
CA PRO A 94 30.86 -11.21 7.03
C PRO A 94 31.36 -11.48 5.61
N ALA A 95 30.64 -11.00 4.61
CA ALA A 95 31.11 -11.07 3.23
C ALA A 95 32.36 -10.22 3.06
N PRO A 96 33.37 -10.67 2.28
CA PRO A 96 34.58 -9.89 2.00
C PRO A 96 34.30 -8.53 1.35
N SER A 97 33.25 -8.48 0.57
CA SER A 97 32.66 -7.26 -0.02
C SER A 97 31.15 -7.27 0.24
N ARG A 98 30.56 -6.07 0.34
CA ARG A 98 29.11 -5.94 0.44
C ARG A 98 28.49 -6.36 -0.89
N GLU A 99 27.52 -7.28 -0.84
CA GLU A 99 26.84 -7.81 -2.01
C GLU A 99 25.43 -7.17 -2.11
N TYR A 100 25.39 -6.02 -2.78
CA TYR A 100 24.17 -5.29 -3.03
C TYR A 100 24.00 -5.05 -4.53
N GLY A 101 22.82 -5.39 -5.05
CA GLY A 101 22.49 -5.14 -6.43
C GLY A 101 22.27 -6.39 -7.27
N ARG A 102 22.50 -6.25 -8.57
CA ARG A 102 22.26 -7.32 -9.56
C ARG A 102 23.43 -8.29 -9.58
N ALA A 103 23.14 -9.59 -9.53
CA ALA A 103 24.10 -10.66 -9.70
C ALA A 103 23.56 -11.70 -10.71
N MET A 104 24.46 -12.44 -11.34
CA MET A 104 24.08 -13.53 -12.25
C MET A 104 24.12 -14.86 -11.50
N LEU A 105 22.95 -15.45 -11.26
CA LEU A 105 22.79 -16.78 -10.67
C LEU A 105 23.11 -17.85 -11.73
N SER A 106 23.95 -18.80 -11.37
CA SER A 106 24.23 -20.01 -12.13
C SER A 106 23.52 -21.18 -11.45
N VAL A 107 22.58 -21.82 -12.14
CA VAL A 107 21.85 -22.99 -11.64
C VAL A 107 22.77 -24.23 -11.75
N GLY A 108 23.19 -24.76 -10.59
CA GLY A 108 24.07 -25.93 -10.52
C GLY A 108 23.31 -27.24 -10.60
N ASP A 109 22.08 -27.31 -10.13
CA ASP A 109 21.19 -28.47 -10.21
C ASP A 109 19.86 -28.09 -10.88
N PRO A 110 19.75 -28.20 -12.21
CA PRO A 110 18.52 -27.90 -12.93
C PRO A 110 17.39 -28.92 -12.69
N SER A 111 17.68 -30.05 -12.07
CA SER A 111 16.69 -31.07 -11.70
C SER A 111 16.02 -30.78 -10.36
N ASP A 112 16.54 -29.82 -9.59
CA ASP A 112 15.95 -29.40 -8.31
C ASP A 112 14.56 -28.80 -8.52
N ALA A 113 13.62 -29.17 -7.66
CA ALA A 113 12.23 -28.75 -7.77
C ALA A 113 12.05 -27.23 -7.71
N LEU A 114 12.88 -26.52 -6.91
CA LEU A 114 12.85 -25.07 -6.79
C LEU A 114 13.36 -24.38 -8.06
N MET A 115 14.33 -24.97 -8.76
CA MET A 115 14.98 -24.42 -9.95
C MET A 115 14.32 -24.82 -11.27
N ARG A 116 13.23 -25.57 -11.22
CA ARG A 116 12.52 -26.05 -12.40
C ARG A 116 12.13 -24.86 -13.31
N ASP A 117 12.35 -25.03 -14.60
CA ASP A 117 12.02 -24.06 -15.64
C ASP A 117 12.75 -22.71 -15.53
N LEU A 118 13.77 -22.59 -14.66
CA LEU A 118 14.67 -21.46 -14.66
C LEU A 118 15.75 -21.61 -15.73
N PRO A 119 16.19 -20.53 -16.41
CA PRO A 119 17.36 -20.57 -17.26
C PRO A 119 18.61 -20.99 -16.48
N ALA A 120 19.59 -21.63 -17.17
CA ALA A 120 20.86 -22.00 -16.55
C ALA A 120 21.60 -20.81 -15.91
N ARG A 121 21.37 -19.62 -16.44
CA ARG A 121 21.82 -18.35 -15.87
C ARG A 121 20.68 -17.33 -15.86
N THR A 122 20.45 -16.71 -14.71
CA THR A 122 19.41 -15.68 -14.54
C THR A 122 19.87 -14.56 -13.62
N GLN A 123 19.34 -13.35 -13.84
CA GLN A 123 19.63 -12.21 -12.97
C GLN A 123 18.84 -12.30 -11.68
N VAL A 124 19.50 -12.10 -10.54
CA VAL A 124 18.91 -12.03 -9.21
C VAL A 124 19.33 -10.75 -8.49
N TRP A 125 18.58 -10.38 -7.46
CA TRP A 125 18.88 -9.24 -6.59
C TRP A 125 19.48 -9.72 -5.29
N MET A 126 20.68 -9.22 -4.98
CA MET A 126 21.40 -9.45 -3.73
C MET A 126 21.26 -8.23 -2.82
N SER A 127 21.11 -8.46 -1.50
CA SER A 127 21.05 -7.41 -0.50
C SER A 127 21.47 -7.95 0.86
N HIS A 128 22.76 -8.25 1.03
CA HIS A 128 23.28 -8.81 2.28
C HIS A 128 24.73 -8.42 2.55
N GLY A 129 25.06 -8.31 3.85
CA GLY A 129 26.43 -8.05 4.32
C GLY A 129 27.15 -9.28 4.86
N ASP A 130 26.43 -10.38 5.10
CA ASP A 130 26.96 -11.68 5.55
C ASP A 130 26.75 -12.72 4.47
N THR A 131 27.63 -13.72 4.41
CA THR A 131 27.55 -14.82 3.45
C THR A 131 27.67 -16.17 4.15
N ILE A 132 27.02 -17.20 3.60
CA ILE A 132 27.14 -18.58 4.07
C ILE A 132 28.45 -19.15 3.56
N THR A 133 29.41 -19.39 4.45
CA THR A 133 30.73 -19.94 4.10
C THR A 133 30.76 -21.46 4.13
N ARG A 134 29.93 -22.08 4.98
CA ARG A 134 29.80 -23.51 5.10
C ARG A 134 28.37 -23.93 5.40
N VAL A 135 27.84 -24.84 4.64
CA VAL A 135 26.56 -25.50 4.90
C VAL A 135 26.79 -26.79 5.69
N PRO A 136 25.80 -27.26 6.49
CA PRO A 136 25.86 -28.59 7.13
C PRO A 136 26.01 -29.72 6.09
N ASP A 137 26.53 -30.88 6.53
CA ASP A 137 26.87 -32.00 5.62
C ASP A 137 25.70 -32.58 4.83
N ASN A 138 24.48 -32.49 5.37
CA ASN A 138 23.27 -32.95 4.70
C ASN A 138 22.65 -31.91 3.76
N TYR A 139 23.32 -30.76 3.54
CA TYR A 139 22.86 -29.73 2.64
C TYR A 139 23.53 -29.88 1.27
N LYS A 140 22.75 -29.67 0.22
CA LYS A 140 23.24 -29.71 -1.18
C LYS A 140 23.17 -28.32 -1.77
N LEU A 141 24.27 -27.91 -2.41
CA LEU A 141 24.28 -26.68 -3.20
C LEU A 141 23.42 -26.85 -4.45
N VAL A 142 22.58 -25.84 -4.72
CA VAL A 142 21.65 -25.86 -5.87
C VAL A 142 22.02 -24.78 -6.88
N ALA A 143 22.48 -23.62 -6.42
CA ALA A 143 22.91 -22.52 -7.28
C ALA A 143 23.99 -21.66 -6.62
N SER A 144 24.77 -20.96 -7.45
CA SER A 144 25.85 -20.05 -7.03
C SER A 144 25.84 -18.79 -7.90
N THR A 145 26.52 -17.73 -7.44
CA THR A 145 26.93 -16.60 -8.28
C THR A 145 28.46 -16.57 -8.36
N GLU A 146 29.02 -15.62 -9.11
CA GLU A 146 30.47 -15.47 -9.18
C GLU A 146 31.08 -15.18 -7.79
N ASP A 147 30.42 -14.33 -6.99
CA ASP A 147 30.89 -13.89 -5.68
C ASP A 147 30.33 -14.72 -4.52
N VAL A 148 29.14 -15.35 -4.68
CA VAL A 148 28.43 -16.10 -3.65
C VAL A 148 28.36 -17.58 -4.00
N ARG A 149 29.22 -18.37 -3.38
CA ARG A 149 29.26 -19.83 -3.60
C ARG A 149 27.96 -20.51 -3.19
N VAL A 150 27.35 -20.08 -2.06
CA VAL A 150 26.11 -20.65 -1.51
C VAL A 150 24.97 -19.67 -1.78
N ALA A 151 24.59 -19.50 -3.05
CA ALA A 151 23.46 -18.66 -3.41
C ALA A 151 22.12 -19.39 -3.24
N ALA A 152 22.10 -20.71 -3.37
CA ALA A 152 20.94 -21.54 -3.04
C ALA A 152 21.39 -22.93 -2.59
N PHE A 153 20.65 -23.49 -1.62
CA PHE A 153 20.85 -24.84 -1.12
C PHE A 153 19.52 -25.55 -0.84
N ARG A 154 19.58 -26.88 -0.77
CA ARG A 154 18.50 -27.76 -0.33
C ARG A 154 18.98 -28.65 0.81
N ILE A 155 18.10 -28.96 1.77
CA ILE A 155 18.38 -29.95 2.81
C ILE A 155 17.94 -31.32 2.32
N ALA A 156 18.87 -32.31 2.32
CA ALA A 156 18.59 -33.68 1.89
C ALA A 156 17.60 -34.35 2.88
N GLY A 157 16.60 -35.03 2.31
CA GLY A 157 15.57 -35.70 3.12
C GLY A 157 14.45 -34.80 3.64
N GLU A 158 14.49 -33.50 3.35
CA GLU A 158 13.46 -32.52 3.73
C GLU A 158 13.02 -31.70 2.52
N GLN A 159 11.82 -31.11 2.62
CA GLN A 159 11.35 -30.09 1.66
C GLN A 159 11.74 -28.69 2.14
N THR A 160 13.03 -28.47 2.35
CA THR A 160 13.59 -27.23 2.89
C THR A 160 14.67 -26.69 1.97
N TRP A 161 14.52 -25.43 1.57
CA TRP A 161 15.47 -24.69 0.73
C TRP A 161 15.87 -23.37 1.39
N GLY A 162 17.05 -22.90 1.05
CA GLY A 162 17.52 -21.56 1.36
C GLY A 162 18.07 -20.89 0.12
N ILE A 163 17.73 -19.61 -0.07
CA ILE A 163 18.24 -18.76 -1.14
C ILE A 163 18.76 -17.45 -0.54
N GLN A 164 19.95 -17.03 -0.99
CA GLN A 164 20.59 -15.82 -0.48
C GLN A 164 20.03 -14.55 -1.13
N PHE A 165 19.48 -14.65 -2.31
CA PHE A 165 18.91 -13.55 -3.09
C PHE A 165 17.43 -13.36 -2.81
N HIS A 166 16.89 -12.24 -3.31
CA HIS A 166 15.50 -11.82 -3.14
C HIS A 166 14.68 -12.09 -4.42
N PRO A 167 13.92 -13.20 -4.51
CA PRO A 167 13.11 -13.52 -5.68
C PRO A 167 11.91 -12.59 -5.84
N GLU A 168 11.48 -11.93 -4.75
CA GLU A 168 10.35 -11.03 -4.71
C GLU A 168 10.63 -9.67 -5.37
N VAL A 169 11.90 -9.28 -5.47
CA VAL A 169 12.32 -8.00 -6.02
C VAL A 169 12.24 -8.01 -7.54
N TYR A 170 11.74 -6.94 -8.14
CA TYR A 170 11.59 -6.78 -9.60
C TYR A 170 12.86 -7.11 -10.41
N HIS A 171 14.04 -6.83 -9.85
CA HIS A 171 15.32 -7.10 -10.50
C HIS A 171 15.72 -8.57 -10.52
N SER A 172 15.02 -9.47 -9.83
CA SER A 172 15.13 -10.92 -9.97
C SER A 172 14.23 -11.37 -11.11
N THR A 173 14.81 -11.51 -12.30
CA THR A 173 14.09 -11.69 -13.57
C THR A 173 13.12 -12.89 -13.54
N ASP A 174 13.56 -14.02 -13.00
CA ASP A 174 12.78 -15.26 -12.91
C ASP A 174 12.29 -15.53 -11.48
N GLY A 175 12.27 -14.51 -10.61
CA GLY A 175 11.86 -14.63 -9.21
C GLY A 175 10.42 -15.12 -9.04
N THR A 176 9.51 -14.68 -9.92
CA THR A 176 8.12 -15.14 -9.92
C THR A 176 8.01 -16.64 -10.25
N GLN A 177 8.82 -17.15 -11.21
CA GLN A 177 8.85 -18.58 -11.53
C GLN A 177 9.38 -19.41 -10.35
N LEU A 178 10.44 -18.93 -9.68
CA LEU A 178 10.98 -19.59 -8.50
C LEU A 178 9.95 -19.67 -7.36
N LEU A 179 9.27 -18.57 -7.05
CA LEU A 179 8.21 -18.56 -6.04
C LEU A 179 7.03 -19.45 -6.44
N LYS A 180 6.66 -19.51 -7.72
CA LYS A 180 5.66 -20.44 -8.24
C LYS A 180 6.07 -21.89 -8.03
N ASN A 181 7.33 -22.22 -8.31
CA ASN A 181 7.86 -23.57 -8.09
C ASN A 181 7.73 -23.97 -6.62
N PHE A 182 8.02 -23.06 -5.70
CA PHE A 182 7.87 -23.33 -4.27
C PHE A 182 6.40 -23.44 -3.87
N VAL A 183 5.61 -22.40 -4.10
CA VAL A 183 4.25 -22.28 -3.57
C VAL A 183 3.26 -23.25 -4.23
N VAL A 184 3.31 -23.36 -5.57
CA VAL A 184 2.40 -24.22 -6.33
C VAL A 184 3.00 -25.62 -6.51
N GLY A 185 4.27 -25.69 -6.92
CA GLY A 185 4.92 -26.97 -7.23
C GLY A 185 5.25 -27.81 -6.00
N ILE A 186 5.92 -27.23 -5.02
CA ILE A 186 6.41 -27.93 -3.83
C ILE A 186 5.36 -27.99 -2.73
N CYS A 187 4.75 -26.85 -2.39
CA CYS A 187 3.70 -26.78 -1.36
C CYS A 187 2.37 -27.33 -1.84
N GLY A 188 2.16 -27.48 -3.14
CA GLY A 188 0.93 -28.02 -3.73
C GLY A 188 -0.31 -27.13 -3.50
N CYS A 189 -0.12 -25.82 -3.37
CA CYS A 189 -1.24 -24.89 -3.20
C CYS A 189 -2.10 -24.82 -4.47
N SER A 190 -3.41 -24.90 -4.31
CA SER A 190 -4.34 -24.56 -5.37
C SER A 190 -4.32 -23.03 -5.58
N GLN A 191 -4.36 -22.61 -6.84
CA GLN A 191 -4.41 -21.18 -7.20
C GLN A 191 -5.83 -20.64 -7.15
N SER A 192 -6.50 -20.77 -5.98
CA SER A 192 -7.92 -20.49 -5.78
C SER A 192 -8.20 -19.13 -5.13
N TRP A 193 -7.16 -18.39 -4.76
CA TRP A 193 -7.31 -17.04 -4.22
C TRP A 193 -7.48 -16.05 -5.37
N THR A 194 -8.72 -15.92 -5.87
CA THR A 194 -9.11 -15.01 -6.96
C THR A 194 -10.04 -13.92 -6.44
N SER A 195 -10.18 -12.83 -7.19
CA SER A 195 -11.12 -11.76 -6.85
C SER A 195 -12.55 -12.27 -6.73
N GLU A 196 -12.96 -13.18 -7.63
CA GLU A 196 -14.29 -13.77 -7.65
C GLU A 196 -14.52 -14.63 -6.40
N SER A 197 -13.59 -15.53 -6.08
CA SER A 197 -13.71 -16.41 -4.89
C SER A 197 -13.71 -15.59 -3.59
N PHE A 198 -12.93 -14.50 -3.55
CA PHE A 198 -12.95 -13.57 -2.42
C PHE A 198 -14.30 -12.87 -2.28
N VAL A 199 -14.87 -12.35 -3.38
CA VAL A 199 -16.18 -11.70 -3.35
C VAL A 199 -17.26 -12.66 -2.85
N GLU A 200 -17.32 -13.87 -3.38
CA GLU A 200 -18.31 -14.86 -2.99
C GLU A 200 -18.21 -15.24 -1.51
N SER A 201 -17.00 -15.55 -1.03
CA SER A 201 -16.79 -15.93 0.36
C SER A 201 -17.07 -14.77 1.31
N THR A 202 -16.57 -13.57 1.00
CA THR A 202 -16.75 -12.37 1.84
C THR A 202 -18.21 -11.95 1.93
N VAL A 203 -18.95 -11.94 0.82
CA VAL A 203 -20.37 -11.61 0.83
C VAL A 203 -21.17 -12.61 1.69
N ARG A 204 -20.85 -13.90 1.61
CA ARG A 204 -21.48 -14.93 2.45
C ARG A 204 -21.16 -14.71 3.93
N GLU A 205 -19.89 -14.53 4.28
CA GLU A 205 -19.44 -14.29 5.66
C GLU A 205 -20.06 -13.01 6.25
N LEU A 206 -20.12 -11.93 5.47
CA LEU A 206 -20.75 -10.68 5.89
C LEU A 206 -22.25 -10.88 6.15
N ARG A 207 -22.94 -11.63 5.28
CA ARG A 207 -24.36 -11.93 5.43
C ARG A 207 -24.65 -12.77 6.68
N GLU A 208 -23.81 -13.76 6.96
CA GLU A 208 -23.91 -14.59 8.16
C GLU A 208 -23.58 -13.79 9.45
N LYS A 209 -22.57 -12.93 9.40
CA LYS A 209 -22.08 -12.15 10.55
C LYS A 209 -23.02 -11.01 10.92
N VAL A 210 -23.51 -10.28 9.93
CA VAL A 210 -24.30 -9.07 10.12
C VAL A 210 -25.81 -9.39 10.21
N GLY A 211 -26.27 -10.34 9.41
CA GLY A 211 -27.70 -10.71 9.33
C GLY A 211 -28.55 -9.53 8.87
N ASP A 212 -29.62 -9.25 9.62
CA ASP A 212 -30.57 -8.16 9.35
C ASP A 212 -30.19 -6.84 10.07
N ASP A 213 -29.04 -6.80 10.74
CA ASP A 213 -28.58 -5.60 11.44
C ASP A 213 -28.21 -4.48 10.45
N LYS A 214 -28.29 -3.24 10.92
CA LYS A 214 -27.86 -2.06 10.16
C LYS A 214 -26.38 -1.79 10.36
N VAL A 215 -25.71 -1.40 9.28
CA VAL A 215 -24.30 -1.04 9.22
C VAL A 215 -24.17 0.41 8.77
N VAL A 216 -23.31 1.18 9.42
CA VAL A 216 -22.90 2.51 8.97
C VAL A 216 -21.47 2.48 8.46
N LEU A 217 -21.19 3.17 7.36
CA LEU A 217 -19.90 3.28 6.72
C LEU A 217 -19.60 4.72 6.30
N GLY A 218 -18.45 5.24 6.71
CA GLY A 218 -17.91 6.50 6.18
C GLY A 218 -17.25 6.27 4.82
N LEU A 219 -17.71 7.01 3.82
CA LEU A 219 -17.09 7.02 2.49
C LEU A 219 -16.11 8.19 2.39
N SER A 220 -14.91 7.91 1.88
CA SER A 220 -13.86 8.91 1.67
C SER A 220 -13.72 9.36 0.21
N GLY A 221 -14.50 8.79 -0.70
CA GLY A 221 -14.27 8.94 -2.14
C GLY A 221 -13.10 8.09 -2.68
N GLY A 222 -12.42 7.36 -1.79
CA GLY A 222 -11.30 6.48 -2.14
C GLY A 222 -11.74 5.08 -2.56
N VAL A 223 -10.80 4.35 -3.14
CA VAL A 223 -11.03 2.99 -3.67
C VAL A 223 -11.48 2.03 -2.56
N ASP A 224 -10.81 2.03 -1.40
CA ASP A 224 -11.04 1.05 -0.34
C ASP A 224 -12.46 1.18 0.24
N SER A 225 -12.86 2.40 0.62
CA SER A 225 -14.20 2.64 1.14
C SER A 225 -15.29 2.31 0.12
N SER A 226 -15.03 2.56 -1.17
CA SER A 226 -15.96 2.23 -2.26
C SER A 226 -16.12 0.73 -2.44
N VAL A 227 -15.03 -0.03 -2.44
CA VAL A 227 -15.07 -1.50 -2.55
C VAL A 227 -15.73 -2.12 -1.33
N ALA A 228 -15.40 -1.64 -0.12
CA ALA A 228 -16.06 -2.08 1.11
C ALA A 228 -17.58 -1.84 1.07
N ALA A 229 -18.01 -0.67 0.57
CA ALA A 229 -19.43 -0.33 0.43
C ALA A 229 -20.16 -1.28 -0.53
N VAL A 230 -19.57 -1.57 -1.69
CA VAL A 230 -20.20 -2.45 -2.68
C VAL A 230 -20.28 -3.90 -2.18
N LEU A 231 -19.24 -4.41 -1.50
CA LEU A 231 -19.27 -5.73 -0.86
C LEU A 231 -20.38 -5.84 0.19
N LEU A 232 -20.46 -4.85 1.08
CA LEU A 232 -21.52 -4.79 2.09
C LEU A 232 -22.90 -4.66 1.46
N HIS A 233 -23.05 -3.82 0.45
CA HIS A 233 -24.32 -3.67 -0.27
C HIS A 233 -24.77 -5.00 -0.90
N LYS A 234 -23.86 -5.77 -1.49
CA LYS A 234 -24.17 -7.12 -2.01
C LYS A 234 -24.59 -8.09 -0.90
N ALA A 235 -24.06 -7.92 0.31
CA ALA A 235 -24.38 -8.78 1.44
C ALA A 235 -25.71 -8.41 2.11
N ILE A 236 -25.93 -7.14 2.44
CA ILE A 236 -27.01 -6.67 3.32
C ILE A 236 -27.95 -5.63 2.68
N GLY A 237 -27.69 -5.23 1.43
CA GLY A 237 -28.55 -4.33 0.67
C GLY A 237 -28.83 -2.99 1.37
N LYS A 238 -30.10 -2.69 1.58
CA LYS A 238 -30.58 -1.41 2.16
C LYS A 238 -30.20 -1.20 3.64
N ASN A 239 -29.72 -2.21 4.33
CA ASN A 239 -29.26 -2.10 5.72
C ASN A 239 -27.87 -1.47 5.83
N LEU A 240 -27.20 -1.20 4.70
CA LEU A 240 -25.99 -0.41 4.64
C LEU A 240 -26.35 1.09 4.51
N TYR A 241 -25.88 1.89 5.44
CA TYR A 241 -25.99 3.35 5.44
C TYR A 241 -24.62 3.97 5.24
N CYS A 242 -24.42 4.66 4.14
CA CYS A 242 -23.15 5.33 3.82
C CYS A 242 -23.26 6.84 4.08
N ILE A 243 -22.19 7.41 4.63
CA ILE A 243 -22.06 8.84 4.88
C ILE A 243 -20.84 9.34 4.12
N PHE A 244 -21.03 10.31 3.23
CA PHE A 244 -19.96 10.95 2.46
C PHE A 244 -19.86 12.42 2.82
N VAL A 245 -18.73 12.84 3.41
CA VAL A 245 -18.53 14.18 3.94
C VAL A 245 -17.72 15.01 2.94
N ASP A 246 -18.26 16.16 2.56
CA ASP A 246 -17.54 17.23 1.88
C ASP A 246 -16.91 18.15 2.92
N SER A 247 -15.59 18.06 3.04
CA SER A 247 -14.79 18.93 3.92
C SER A 247 -14.54 20.32 3.34
N GLY A 248 -14.93 20.58 2.09
CA GLY A 248 -14.52 21.76 1.34
C GLY A 248 -13.06 21.71 0.84
N LEU A 249 -12.34 20.60 1.07
CA LEU A 249 -10.93 20.40 0.72
C LEU A 249 -10.74 19.33 -0.36
N LEU A 250 -11.85 18.88 -0.96
CA LEU A 250 -11.84 17.95 -2.08
C LEU A 250 -11.44 18.67 -3.39
N ARG A 251 -11.12 17.91 -4.41
CA ARG A 251 -10.90 18.45 -5.76
C ARG A 251 -12.18 19.10 -6.30
N LYS A 252 -12.01 19.96 -7.27
CA LYS A 252 -13.16 20.68 -7.87
C LYS A 252 -14.19 19.69 -8.43
N ASN A 253 -15.45 19.85 -8.04
CA ASN A 253 -16.62 19.03 -8.39
C ASN A 253 -16.54 17.57 -7.91
N GLU A 254 -15.53 17.20 -7.14
CA GLU A 254 -15.31 15.80 -6.70
C GLU A 254 -16.45 15.30 -5.83
N PHE A 255 -16.99 16.14 -4.95
CA PHE A 255 -18.09 15.73 -4.08
C PHE A 255 -19.33 15.31 -4.87
N GLU A 256 -19.75 16.14 -5.82
CA GLU A 256 -20.91 15.90 -6.63
C GLU A 256 -20.73 14.67 -7.54
N ASP A 257 -19.58 14.58 -8.23
CA ASP A 257 -19.27 13.50 -9.17
C ASP A 257 -19.21 12.14 -8.45
N VAL A 258 -18.58 12.09 -7.28
CA VAL A 258 -18.44 10.87 -6.48
C VAL A 258 -19.77 10.46 -5.85
N LEU A 259 -20.53 11.43 -5.33
CA LEU A 259 -21.85 11.19 -4.74
C LEU A 259 -22.82 10.61 -5.78
N GLU A 260 -22.82 11.15 -6.99
CA GLU A 260 -23.61 10.65 -8.11
C GLU A 260 -23.18 9.22 -8.49
N SER A 261 -21.88 8.96 -8.56
CA SER A 261 -21.34 7.62 -8.81
C SER A 261 -21.84 6.60 -7.78
N TYR A 262 -21.83 6.95 -6.50
CA TYR A 262 -22.33 6.07 -5.44
C TYR A 262 -23.83 5.81 -5.54
N LYS A 263 -24.62 6.82 -5.87
CA LYS A 263 -26.06 6.67 -6.10
C LYS A 263 -26.33 5.74 -7.31
N ASN A 264 -25.57 5.90 -8.37
CA ASN A 264 -25.68 5.05 -9.58
C ASN A 264 -25.31 3.57 -9.29
N MET A 265 -24.50 3.29 -8.29
CA MET A 265 -24.23 1.94 -7.78
C MET A 265 -25.37 1.37 -6.90
N GLY A 266 -26.41 2.14 -6.65
CA GLY A 266 -27.54 1.75 -5.79
C GLY A 266 -27.25 1.84 -4.30
N LEU A 267 -26.15 2.50 -3.89
CA LEU A 267 -25.79 2.68 -2.49
C LEU A 267 -26.75 3.67 -1.78
N ASN A 268 -27.14 3.34 -0.57
CA ASN A 268 -27.86 4.26 0.32
C ASN A 268 -26.83 5.23 0.92
N VAL A 269 -26.60 6.37 0.27
CA VAL A 269 -25.56 7.33 0.63
C VAL A 269 -26.15 8.69 0.95
N LYS A 270 -25.76 9.25 2.10
CA LYS A 270 -26.02 10.62 2.50
C LYS A 270 -24.77 11.47 2.29
N GLY A 271 -24.84 12.47 1.41
CA GLY A 271 -23.80 13.49 1.26
C GLY A 271 -23.99 14.59 2.30
N VAL A 272 -22.91 14.97 2.98
CA VAL A 272 -22.92 16.00 4.04
C VAL A 272 -21.95 17.10 3.69
N LYS A 273 -22.43 18.31 3.43
CA LYS A 273 -21.59 19.49 3.16
C LYS A 273 -21.18 20.13 4.48
N ALA A 274 -19.93 19.97 4.87
CA ALA A 274 -19.36 20.46 6.12
C ALA A 274 -18.19 21.47 5.93
N GLY A 275 -17.96 21.94 4.70
CA GLY A 275 -16.81 22.79 4.36
C GLY A 275 -16.66 24.02 5.25
N ALA A 276 -17.76 24.67 5.66
CA ALA A 276 -17.71 25.82 6.54
C ALA A 276 -17.09 25.51 7.92
N LYS A 277 -17.39 24.33 8.49
CA LYS A 277 -16.78 23.86 9.74
C LYS A 277 -15.28 23.63 9.57
N PHE A 278 -14.89 22.84 8.59
CA PHE A 278 -13.47 22.50 8.36
C PHE A 278 -12.63 23.75 8.08
N LEU A 279 -13.09 24.64 7.20
CA LEU A 279 -12.36 25.88 6.89
C LEU A 279 -12.31 26.83 8.08
N GLY A 280 -13.38 26.87 8.89
CA GLY A 280 -13.40 27.66 10.12
C GLY A 280 -12.37 27.18 11.15
N ASP A 281 -12.30 25.88 11.39
CA ASP A 281 -11.39 25.27 12.36
C ASP A 281 -9.92 25.27 11.88
N LEU A 282 -9.69 25.35 10.57
CA LEU A 282 -8.37 25.46 9.96
C LEU A 282 -7.85 26.90 9.82
N ALA A 283 -8.68 27.91 10.13
CA ALA A 283 -8.28 29.30 10.00
C ALA A 283 -7.00 29.61 10.78
N GLY A 284 -5.97 30.17 10.10
CA GLY A 284 -4.69 30.52 10.70
C GLY A 284 -3.79 29.32 11.06
N VAL A 285 -4.12 28.10 10.62
CA VAL A 285 -3.31 26.89 10.86
C VAL A 285 -2.42 26.63 9.65
N SER A 286 -1.09 26.69 9.83
CA SER A 286 -0.08 26.40 8.81
C SER A 286 0.57 25.03 8.99
N ASP A 287 0.83 24.61 10.23
CA ASP A 287 1.52 23.36 10.53
C ASP A 287 0.75 22.13 9.98
N PRO A 288 1.36 21.27 9.15
CA PRO A 288 0.68 20.17 8.48
C PRO A 288 0.16 19.11 9.45
N GLU A 289 0.83 18.84 10.57
CA GLU A 289 0.37 17.89 11.56
C GLU A 289 -0.87 18.42 12.33
N ARG A 290 -0.91 19.71 12.59
CA ARG A 290 -2.12 20.34 13.16
C ARG A 290 -3.28 20.30 12.18
N LYS A 291 -3.02 20.58 10.88
CA LYS A 291 -4.04 20.43 9.82
C LYS A 291 -4.62 19.01 9.81
N ARG A 292 -3.76 17.97 9.82
CA ARG A 292 -4.22 16.58 9.87
C ARG A 292 -5.07 16.27 11.10
N LYS A 293 -4.65 16.71 12.27
CA LYS A 293 -5.38 16.48 13.53
C LYS A 293 -6.75 17.15 13.53
N ILE A 294 -6.84 18.40 13.07
CA ILE A 294 -8.10 19.15 12.99
C ILE A 294 -9.04 18.46 12.00
N ILE A 295 -8.56 18.18 10.80
CA ILE A 295 -9.37 17.54 9.75
C ILE A 295 -9.86 16.15 10.21
N GLY A 296 -8.99 15.35 10.83
CA GLY A 296 -9.37 14.04 11.36
C GLY A 296 -10.43 14.13 12.44
N ARG A 297 -10.29 15.08 13.39
CA ARG A 297 -11.29 15.35 14.42
C ARG A 297 -12.63 15.76 13.81
N ASP A 298 -12.62 16.69 12.89
CA ASP A 298 -13.83 17.24 12.29
C ASP A 298 -14.59 16.20 11.47
N PHE A 299 -13.86 15.32 10.75
CA PHE A 299 -14.47 14.16 10.09
C PHE A 299 -15.19 13.26 11.08
N VAL A 300 -14.54 12.94 12.20
CA VAL A 300 -15.12 12.10 13.24
C VAL A 300 -16.36 12.73 13.83
N GLU A 301 -16.32 14.03 14.13
CA GLU A 301 -17.47 14.77 14.69
C GLU A 301 -18.65 14.78 13.72
N VAL A 302 -18.45 15.18 12.47
CA VAL A 302 -19.51 15.22 11.44
C VAL A 302 -20.08 13.83 11.17
N PHE A 303 -19.21 12.82 11.06
CA PHE A 303 -19.66 11.44 10.87
C PHE A 303 -20.52 10.94 12.05
N ASN A 304 -20.08 11.20 13.28
CA ASN A 304 -20.80 10.80 14.49
C ASN A 304 -22.17 11.46 14.59
N GLU A 305 -22.26 12.77 14.30
CA GLU A 305 -23.52 13.50 14.30
C GLU A 305 -24.55 12.88 13.33
N GLU A 306 -24.09 12.44 12.15
CA GLU A 306 -24.93 11.80 11.16
C GLU A 306 -25.27 10.35 11.51
N ALA A 307 -24.31 9.60 12.01
CA ALA A 307 -24.50 8.19 12.36
C ALA A 307 -25.50 8.01 13.51
N ILE A 308 -25.50 8.89 14.50
CA ILE A 308 -26.43 8.86 15.63
C ILE A 308 -27.89 9.03 15.18
N GLN A 309 -28.14 9.70 14.06
CA GLN A 309 -29.48 9.89 13.53
C GLN A 309 -30.10 8.60 12.93
N ILE A 310 -29.26 7.62 12.62
CA ILE A 310 -29.69 6.33 12.05
C ILE A 310 -30.11 5.41 13.21
N LYS A 311 -31.42 5.09 13.27
CA LYS A 311 -31.96 4.25 14.35
C LYS A 311 -31.49 2.78 14.19
N ASP A 312 -31.19 2.14 15.31
CA ASP A 312 -30.88 0.71 15.43
C ASP A 312 -29.63 0.26 14.63
N VAL A 313 -28.65 1.14 14.45
CA VAL A 313 -27.35 0.77 13.91
C VAL A 313 -26.58 -0.05 14.94
N ARG A 314 -26.04 -1.19 14.53
CA ARG A 314 -25.26 -2.08 15.39
C ARG A 314 -23.82 -2.30 14.94
N TRP A 315 -23.48 -1.94 13.71
CA TRP A 315 -22.16 -2.15 13.12
C TRP A 315 -21.60 -0.88 12.51
N LEU A 316 -20.29 -0.68 12.75
CA LEU A 316 -19.46 0.26 12.02
C LEU A 316 -18.58 -0.49 11.06
N ALA A 317 -18.68 -0.19 9.77
CA ALA A 317 -17.77 -0.74 8.77
C ALA A 317 -16.54 0.14 8.60
N GLN A 318 -15.39 -0.49 8.42
CA GLN A 318 -14.11 0.16 8.18
C GLN A 318 -13.44 -0.41 6.93
N GLY A 319 -12.77 0.45 6.18
CA GLY A 319 -12.01 0.08 4.99
C GLY A 319 -10.58 -0.37 5.28
N THR A 320 -10.33 -0.95 6.44
CA THR A 320 -9.03 -1.52 6.84
C THR A 320 -8.56 -2.54 5.82
N ILE A 321 -7.32 -2.43 5.36
CA ILE A 321 -6.68 -3.37 4.45
C ILE A 321 -5.54 -4.12 5.14
N TYR A 322 -5.01 -5.16 4.49
CA TYR A 322 -4.05 -6.05 5.12
C TYR A 322 -2.75 -5.36 5.59
N PRO A 323 -2.15 -4.41 4.86
CA PRO A 323 -1.02 -3.63 5.36
C PRO A 323 -1.30 -2.92 6.70
N ASP A 324 -2.50 -2.38 6.89
CA ASP A 324 -2.89 -1.73 8.15
C ASP A 324 -2.89 -2.71 9.33
N VAL A 325 -3.29 -3.95 9.06
CA VAL A 325 -3.28 -5.05 10.05
C VAL A 325 -1.85 -5.44 10.43
N ILE A 326 -0.96 -5.57 9.44
CA ILE A 326 0.45 -5.93 9.66
C ILE A 326 1.16 -4.87 10.47
N GLU A 327 1.01 -3.59 10.11
CA GLU A 327 1.62 -2.47 10.82
C GLU A 327 1.19 -2.40 12.28
N SER A 328 -0.06 -2.75 12.58
CA SER A 328 -0.57 -2.80 13.96
C SER A 328 0.04 -3.94 14.80
N CYS A 329 0.64 -4.94 14.15
CA CYS A 329 1.22 -6.13 14.79
C CYS A 329 2.76 -6.14 14.75
N SER A 330 3.42 -5.15 14.15
CA SER A 330 4.88 -5.15 13.96
C SER A 330 5.66 -5.09 15.26
N VAL A 331 6.81 -5.79 15.29
CA VAL A 331 7.64 -5.99 16.50
C VAL A 331 8.55 -4.78 16.79
N ASN A 332 8.88 -3.99 15.78
CA ASN A 332 9.84 -2.91 15.83
C ASN A 332 9.23 -1.59 15.36
N GLY A 333 8.59 -0.87 16.24
CA GLY A 333 8.20 0.50 15.90
C GLY A 333 7.34 1.18 16.94
N PRO A 334 7.35 2.52 16.96
CA PRO A 334 6.42 3.33 17.74
C PRO A 334 4.99 3.28 17.18
N SER A 335 4.65 2.22 16.47
CA SER A 335 3.43 2.04 15.69
C SER A 335 2.16 1.76 16.51
N ALA A 336 2.25 1.69 17.83
CA ALA A 336 1.06 1.66 18.69
C ALA A 336 0.21 2.94 18.60
N THR A 337 0.70 3.96 17.88
CA THR A 337 0.05 5.28 17.79
C THR A 337 -0.40 5.62 16.36
N ILE A 338 -0.21 4.72 15.39
CA ILE A 338 -0.43 5.06 13.98
C ILE A 338 -1.73 4.45 13.50
N LYS A 339 -2.59 5.34 13.05
CA LYS A 339 -3.89 5.20 12.38
C LYS A 339 -5.11 5.19 13.29
N SER A 340 -5.15 6.13 14.22
CA SER A 340 -6.41 6.72 14.70
C SER A 340 -7.26 7.34 13.56
N HIS A 341 -6.71 7.45 12.35
CA HIS A 341 -7.40 8.05 11.21
C HIS A 341 -8.49 7.17 10.59
N HIS A 342 -8.48 5.87 10.86
CA HIS A 342 -9.56 4.95 10.47
C HIS A 342 -10.53 4.65 11.62
N ASN A 343 -10.18 5.04 12.85
CA ASN A 343 -11.06 4.92 14.00
C ASN A 343 -11.95 6.17 14.09
N VAL A 344 -13.23 5.96 13.90
CA VAL A 344 -14.26 6.98 14.11
C VAL A 344 -14.39 7.19 15.61
N GLY A 345 -13.47 7.97 16.16
CA GLY A 345 -13.11 8.13 17.57
C GLY A 345 -14.30 8.09 18.53
N GLY A 346 -14.39 7.02 19.32
CA GLY A 346 -15.36 6.86 20.40
C GLY A 346 -16.79 6.54 19.97
N LEU A 347 -17.11 6.51 18.65
CA LEU A 347 -18.45 6.14 18.20
C LEU A 347 -18.83 4.70 18.57
N PRO A 348 -17.94 3.70 18.40
CA PRO A 348 -18.23 2.33 18.83
C PRO A 348 -18.61 2.25 20.30
N GLU A 349 -17.92 3.00 21.15
CA GLU A 349 -18.19 3.04 22.60
C GLU A 349 -19.49 3.75 22.92
N LYS A 350 -19.75 4.91 22.29
CA LYS A 350 -20.98 5.71 22.53
C LYS A 350 -22.24 5.01 22.06
N MET A 351 -22.18 4.28 20.94
CA MET A 351 -23.32 3.57 20.34
C MET A 351 -23.28 2.06 20.54
N ASN A 352 -22.27 1.52 21.24
CA ASN A 352 -22.04 0.08 21.41
C ASN A 352 -21.98 -0.67 20.05
N LEU A 353 -21.27 -0.09 19.08
CA LEU A 353 -21.14 -0.63 17.73
C LEU A 353 -20.09 -1.74 17.68
N LYS A 354 -20.41 -2.80 16.96
CA LYS A 354 -19.45 -3.82 16.55
C LYS A 354 -18.72 -3.36 15.29
N ILE A 355 -17.48 -3.83 15.08
CA ILE A 355 -16.67 -3.49 13.90
C ILE A 355 -16.76 -4.61 12.86
N VAL A 356 -16.89 -4.20 11.59
CA VAL A 356 -16.80 -5.09 10.44
C VAL A 356 -15.82 -4.50 9.40
N GLU A 357 -14.88 -5.33 8.95
CA GLU A 357 -13.76 -4.94 8.09
C GLU A 357 -13.70 -5.84 6.84
N PRO A 358 -14.47 -5.53 5.79
CA PRO A 358 -14.59 -6.41 4.63
C PRO A 358 -13.29 -6.66 3.86
N LEU A 359 -12.33 -5.73 3.93
CA LEU A 359 -11.10 -5.74 3.13
C LEU A 359 -9.85 -6.15 3.91
N ARG A 360 -10.02 -6.56 5.16
CA ARG A 360 -8.92 -6.82 6.11
C ARG A 360 -7.85 -7.80 5.59
N LEU A 361 -8.22 -8.68 4.68
CA LEU A 361 -7.33 -9.70 4.12
C LEU A 361 -6.64 -9.26 2.82
N LEU A 362 -6.96 -8.10 2.26
CA LEU A 362 -6.50 -7.68 0.94
C LEU A 362 -5.37 -6.68 0.99
N PHE A 363 -4.40 -6.84 0.09
CA PHE A 363 -3.49 -5.77 -0.28
C PHE A 363 -4.18 -4.74 -1.20
N LYS A 364 -3.59 -3.56 -1.35
CA LYS A 364 -4.17 -2.45 -2.11
C LYS A 364 -4.45 -2.78 -3.58
N ASP A 365 -3.56 -3.53 -4.22
CA ASP A 365 -3.72 -3.99 -5.60
C ASP A 365 -4.83 -5.04 -5.73
N GLU A 366 -4.99 -5.90 -4.71
CA GLU A 366 -6.11 -6.86 -4.63
C GLU A 366 -7.45 -6.14 -4.47
N VAL A 367 -7.52 -5.09 -3.64
CA VAL A 367 -8.72 -4.26 -3.50
C VAL A 367 -9.15 -3.69 -4.86
N ARG A 368 -8.20 -3.19 -5.66
CA ARG A 368 -8.50 -2.69 -7.02
C ARG A 368 -9.01 -3.80 -7.95
N ARG A 369 -8.41 -4.99 -7.90
CA ARG A 369 -8.87 -6.15 -8.68
C ARG A 369 -10.28 -6.59 -8.29
N VAL A 370 -10.55 -6.67 -6.99
CA VAL A 370 -11.90 -6.95 -6.46
C VAL A 370 -12.88 -5.88 -6.88
N GLY A 371 -12.50 -4.60 -6.82
CA GLY A 371 -13.34 -3.50 -7.30
C GLY A 371 -13.74 -3.65 -8.78
N ARG A 372 -12.81 -4.06 -9.64
CA ARG A 372 -13.10 -4.33 -11.05
C ARG A 372 -14.05 -5.51 -11.22
N SER A 373 -13.85 -6.60 -10.50
CA SER A 373 -14.74 -7.76 -10.55
C SER A 373 -16.15 -7.45 -10.02
N LEU A 374 -16.28 -6.44 -9.16
CA LEU A 374 -17.57 -5.93 -8.69
C LEU A 374 -18.24 -4.95 -9.68
N GLY A 375 -17.59 -4.61 -10.79
CA GLY A 375 -18.11 -3.69 -11.79
C GLY A 375 -18.01 -2.21 -11.40
N ILE A 376 -17.16 -1.86 -10.45
CA ILE A 376 -16.89 -0.46 -10.09
C ILE A 376 -16.13 0.20 -11.23
N SER A 377 -16.52 1.42 -11.59
CA SER A 377 -15.94 2.14 -12.74
C SER A 377 -14.44 2.42 -12.57
N GLU A 378 -13.69 2.39 -13.69
CA GLU A 378 -12.26 2.77 -13.69
C GLU A 378 -12.02 4.22 -13.23
N GLN A 379 -13.00 5.10 -13.40
CA GLN A 379 -12.92 6.46 -12.86
C GLN A 379 -12.76 6.48 -11.34
N LEU A 380 -13.33 5.51 -10.62
CA LEU A 380 -13.17 5.35 -9.18
C LEU A 380 -11.94 4.50 -8.82
N ILE A 381 -11.76 3.35 -9.48
CA ILE A 381 -10.70 2.39 -9.15
C ILE A 381 -9.33 2.89 -9.59
N GLY A 382 -9.24 3.52 -10.76
CA GLY A 382 -8.01 4.04 -11.37
C GLY A 382 -7.60 5.42 -10.85
N ARG A 383 -8.30 5.97 -9.83
CA ARG A 383 -7.93 7.27 -9.27
C ARG A 383 -6.54 7.23 -8.66
N HIS A 384 -5.79 8.31 -8.92
CA HIS A 384 -4.53 8.53 -8.22
C HIS A 384 -4.77 8.57 -6.71
N PRO A 385 -3.80 8.14 -5.89
CA PRO A 385 -3.86 8.37 -4.45
C PRO A 385 -4.09 9.86 -4.18
N PHE A 386 -4.98 10.13 -3.24
CA PHE A 386 -5.27 11.49 -2.79
C PHE A 386 -5.17 11.50 -1.26
N PRO A 387 -4.44 12.47 -0.68
CA PRO A 387 -4.20 12.47 0.76
C PRO A 387 -5.50 12.66 1.55
N GLY A 388 -5.60 12.01 2.71
CA GLY A 388 -6.78 12.11 3.58
C GLY A 388 -7.17 13.54 3.96
N PRO A 389 -6.21 14.44 4.25
CA PRO A 389 -6.50 15.86 4.50
C PRO A 389 -6.92 16.66 3.25
N GLY A 390 -6.98 16.04 2.09
CA GLY A 390 -7.34 16.67 0.84
C GLY A 390 -6.34 17.74 0.41
N LEU A 391 -6.84 18.82 -0.18
CA LEU A 391 -6.02 19.95 -0.65
C LEU A 391 -5.34 20.72 0.48
N ALA A 392 -5.74 20.53 1.74
CA ALA A 392 -5.18 21.26 2.89
C ALA A 392 -3.66 21.13 3.03
N ILE A 393 -3.09 19.93 2.74
CA ILE A 393 -1.64 19.73 2.81
C ILE A 393 -0.91 20.18 1.54
N ARG A 394 -1.63 20.44 0.46
CA ARG A 394 -1.10 21.00 -0.79
C ARG A 394 -1.21 22.53 -0.85
N ILE A 395 -1.76 23.15 0.18
CA ILE A 395 -1.67 24.58 0.43
C ILE A 395 -0.63 24.79 1.51
N LEU A 396 0.55 25.27 1.14
CA LEU A 396 1.60 25.61 2.10
C LEU A 396 1.25 26.95 2.79
N GLY A 397 1.40 26.98 4.11
CA GLY A 397 0.91 28.08 4.92
C GLY A 397 -0.55 27.88 5.39
N ASP A 398 -1.18 28.98 5.79
CA ASP A 398 -2.58 28.99 6.25
C ASP A 398 -3.57 28.73 5.12
N ILE A 399 -4.74 28.21 5.48
CA ILE A 399 -5.80 27.85 4.53
C ILE A 399 -6.88 28.93 4.56
N THR A 400 -7.24 29.41 3.35
CA THR A 400 -8.38 30.30 3.15
C THR A 400 -9.28 29.80 2.03
N PRO A 401 -10.57 30.15 1.99
CA PRO A 401 -11.46 29.76 0.90
C PRO A 401 -10.91 30.12 -0.49
N GLU A 402 -10.29 31.29 -0.63
CA GLU A 402 -9.72 31.78 -1.88
C GLU A 402 -8.54 30.90 -2.33
N LYS A 403 -7.67 30.51 -1.41
CA LYS A 403 -6.55 29.62 -1.70
C LYS A 403 -7.00 28.23 -2.12
N VAL A 404 -8.06 27.72 -1.48
CA VAL A 404 -8.68 26.44 -1.87
C VAL A 404 -9.26 26.53 -3.27
N GLU A 405 -10.00 27.60 -3.59
CA GLU A 405 -10.58 27.80 -4.92
C GLU A 405 -9.48 27.89 -6.00
N ILE A 406 -8.43 28.66 -5.77
CA ILE A 406 -7.29 28.76 -6.68
C ILE A 406 -6.71 27.36 -6.93
N LEU A 407 -6.39 26.62 -5.88
CA LEU A 407 -5.78 25.30 -6.01
C LEU A 407 -6.70 24.28 -6.69
N GLN A 408 -8.00 24.30 -6.39
CA GLN A 408 -9.00 23.47 -7.07
C GLN A 408 -9.03 23.73 -8.59
N ASN A 409 -8.98 25.01 -8.98
CA ASN A 409 -8.98 25.38 -10.41
C ASN A 409 -7.68 24.95 -11.10
N VAL A 410 -6.54 25.16 -10.47
CA VAL A 410 -5.23 24.72 -11.00
C VAL A 410 -5.16 23.21 -11.13
N ASP A 411 -5.50 22.48 -10.06
CA ASP A 411 -5.48 21.02 -10.02
C ASP A 411 -6.40 20.42 -11.09
N LYS A 412 -7.60 20.99 -11.27
CA LYS A 412 -8.52 20.53 -12.32
C LYS A 412 -7.94 20.68 -13.72
N ILE A 413 -7.37 21.83 -14.05
CA ILE A 413 -6.73 22.04 -15.35
C ILE A 413 -5.61 21.04 -15.56
N TYR A 414 -4.79 20.82 -14.58
CA TYR A 414 -3.65 19.88 -14.65
C TYR A 414 -4.11 18.44 -14.84
N ILE A 415 -5.02 17.95 -14.03
CA ILE A 415 -5.52 16.58 -14.10
C ILE A 415 -6.30 16.32 -15.38
N ASP A 416 -7.16 17.26 -15.82
CA ASP A 416 -7.90 17.13 -17.07
C ASP A 416 -6.96 17.11 -18.28
N SER A 417 -5.89 17.91 -18.24
CA SER A 417 -4.86 17.90 -19.29
C SER A 417 -4.07 16.58 -19.34
N LEU A 418 -3.73 15.99 -18.19
CA LEU A 418 -3.11 14.66 -18.13
C LEU A 418 -4.00 13.59 -18.75
N ARG A 419 -5.30 13.64 -18.48
CA ARG A 419 -6.28 12.71 -19.06
C ARG A 419 -6.40 12.90 -20.57
N ALA A 420 -6.55 14.14 -21.03
CA ALA A 420 -6.67 14.46 -22.45
C ALA A 420 -5.43 14.05 -23.26
N ALA A 421 -4.25 14.12 -22.67
CA ALA A 421 -2.99 13.72 -23.29
C ALA A 421 -2.71 12.20 -23.16
N GLY A 422 -3.57 11.41 -22.52
CA GLY A 422 -3.32 9.97 -22.26
C GLY A 422 -2.14 9.69 -21.35
N LEU A 423 -1.81 10.64 -20.45
CA LEU A 423 -0.70 10.55 -19.50
C LEU A 423 -1.16 10.16 -18.10
N TYR A 424 -2.44 10.31 -17.77
CA TYR A 424 -2.97 10.08 -16.43
C TYR A 424 -2.65 8.66 -15.91
N ASP A 425 -2.90 7.63 -16.70
CA ASP A 425 -2.68 6.23 -16.30
C ASP A 425 -1.20 5.83 -16.27
N LYS A 426 -0.31 6.66 -16.82
CA LYS A 426 1.15 6.47 -16.77
C LYS A 426 1.81 7.06 -15.52
N VAL A 427 1.05 7.79 -14.74
CA VAL A 427 1.48 8.49 -13.53
C VAL A 427 0.82 7.81 -12.34
N TRP A 428 1.60 7.51 -11.29
CA TRP A 428 1.06 6.92 -10.07
C TRP A 428 0.28 7.95 -9.24
N GLN A 429 0.82 9.18 -9.12
CA GLN A 429 0.15 10.30 -8.47
C GLN A 429 0.56 11.62 -9.14
N ALA A 430 -0.42 12.49 -9.35
CA ALA A 430 -0.22 13.86 -9.79
C ALA A 430 -1.08 14.83 -8.98
N GLY A 431 -0.60 16.05 -8.85
CA GLY A 431 -1.34 17.13 -8.20
C GLY A 431 -0.62 18.46 -8.32
N ALA A 432 -1.34 19.52 -7.97
CA ALA A 432 -0.82 20.86 -7.86
C ALA A 432 -0.66 21.26 -6.40
N ILE A 433 0.33 22.10 -6.13
CA ILE A 433 0.66 22.64 -4.80
C ILE A 433 0.64 24.17 -4.89
N LEU A 434 -0.05 24.82 -3.95
CA LEU A 434 -0.02 26.28 -3.81
C LEU A 434 1.10 26.68 -2.87
N LEU A 435 2.10 27.39 -3.43
CA LEU A 435 3.28 27.84 -2.66
C LEU A 435 2.97 29.16 -1.92
N PRO A 436 3.57 29.37 -0.73
CA PRO A 436 3.34 30.58 0.07
C PRO A 436 4.16 31.76 -0.44
N VAL A 437 4.38 31.81 -1.76
CA VAL A 437 5.21 32.83 -2.42
C VAL A 437 4.39 33.55 -3.47
N LYS A 438 4.44 34.87 -3.41
CA LYS A 438 3.96 35.75 -4.49
C LYS A 438 5.13 36.20 -5.36
N SER A 439 4.97 36.11 -6.65
CA SER A 439 5.98 36.52 -7.61
C SER A 439 5.52 37.71 -8.45
N VAL A 440 6.48 38.51 -8.87
CA VAL A 440 6.23 39.57 -9.86
C VAL A 440 5.95 38.93 -11.21
N GLY A 441 4.87 39.33 -11.84
CA GLY A 441 4.54 39.01 -13.22
C GLY A 441 4.25 40.28 -14.01
N VAL A 442 4.18 40.15 -15.32
CA VAL A 442 3.74 41.19 -16.24
C VAL A 442 2.57 40.64 -17.03
N MET A 443 1.40 41.19 -16.84
CA MET A 443 0.20 40.82 -17.58
C MET A 443 -0.39 42.08 -18.27
N GLY A 444 -0.38 42.08 -19.59
CA GLY A 444 -0.54 43.30 -20.34
C GLY A 444 0.63 44.25 -20.06
N ASP A 445 0.36 45.53 -19.84
CA ASP A 445 1.39 46.54 -19.53
C ASP A 445 1.54 46.78 -18.02
N GLU A 446 0.94 45.95 -17.16
CA GLU A 446 0.94 46.12 -15.71
C GLU A 446 1.72 45.03 -14.99
N ARG A 447 2.37 45.41 -13.85
CA ARG A 447 2.96 44.44 -12.93
C ARG A 447 1.90 43.78 -12.08
N THR A 448 1.97 42.45 -11.97
CA THR A 448 1.12 41.67 -11.06
C THR A 448 1.95 41.04 -9.94
N TYR A 449 1.32 40.80 -8.79
CA TYR A 449 1.91 40.17 -7.62
C TYR A 449 1.01 39.00 -7.20
N GLU A 450 1.17 37.88 -7.90
CA GLU A 450 0.28 36.74 -7.75
C GLU A 450 1.03 35.49 -7.28
N SER A 451 0.29 34.43 -6.99
CA SER A 451 0.81 33.20 -6.42
C SER A 451 1.62 32.37 -7.43
N CYS A 452 2.55 31.59 -6.90
CA CYS A 452 3.25 30.56 -7.61
C CYS A 452 2.63 29.19 -7.26
N VAL A 453 2.43 28.32 -8.25
CA VAL A 453 2.00 26.94 -8.07
C VAL A 453 3.05 25.97 -8.58
N ALA A 454 3.24 24.86 -7.86
CA ALA A 454 4.06 23.75 -8.30
C ALA A 454 3.17 22.62 -8.85
N LEU A 455 3.56 22.05 -9.98
CA LEU A 455 2.99 20.81 -10.49
C LEU A 455 3.93 19.68 -10.13
N ARG A 456 3.36 18.55 -9.72
CA ARG A 456 4.11 17.33 -9.39
C ARG A 456 3.43 16.14 -10.05
N ALA A 457 4.24 15.23 -10.60
CA ALA A 457 3.83 13.92 -11.03
C ALA A 457 4.94 12.92 -10.71
N VAL A 458 4.56 11.79 -10.13
CA VAL A 458 5.50 10.74 -9.72
C VAL A 458 5.04 9.37 -10.20
N THR A 459 6.03 8.50 -10.43
CA THR A 459 5.84 7.05 -10.56
C THR A 459 6.29 6.38 -9.27
N SER A 460 5.57 5.37 -8.85
CA SER A 460 5.94 4.54 -7.70
C SER A 460 5.39 3.13 -7.89
N THR A 461 6.10 2.14 -7.41
CA THR A 461 5.65 0.73 -7.39
C THR A 461 5.19 0.30 -6.01
N ASP A 462 5.74 0.89 -4.96
CA ASP A 462 5.51 0.50 -3.57
C ASP A 462 4.85 1.58 -2.70
N GLY A 463 4.78 2.82 -3.18
CA GLY A 463 4.25 3.97 -2.45
C GLY A 463 5.19 4.52 -1.37
N MET A 464 6.45 4.01 -1.31
CA MET A 464 7.48 4.46 -0.36
C MET A 464 8.69 5.07 -1.07
N THR A 465 8.90 4.69 -2.32
CA THR A 465 9.91 5.28 -3.20
C THR A 465 9.23 5.80 -4.45
N ALA A 466 9.65 6.94 -4.94
CA ALA A 466 9.04 7.55 -6.11
C ALA A 466 10.06 8.33 -6.95
N ASP A 467 9.92 8.21 -8.26
CA ASP A 467 10.64 9.06 -9.21
C ASP A 467 9.68 10.07 -9.83
N TRP A 468 10.18 11.28 -10.09
CA TRP A 468 9.42 12.27 -10.82
C TRP A 468 9.21 11.84 -12.27
N VAL A 469 8.05 12.18 -12.84
CA VAL A 469 7.70 11.81 -14.22
C VAL A 469 8.26 12.82 -15.20
N HIS A 470 8.94 12.34 -16.24
CA HIS A 470 9.40 13.15 -17.36
C HIS A 470 8.21 13.48 -18.29
N LEU A 471 7.38 14.44 -17.90
CA LEU A 471 6.29 14.91 -18.76
C LEU A 471 6.86 15.65 -19.98
N PRO A 472 6.23 15.53 -21.16
CA PRO A 472 6.68 16.25 -22.34
C PRO A 472 6.75 17.76 -22.11
N TYR A 473 7.80 18.42 -22.57
CA TYR A 473 7.97 19.88 -22.40
C TYR A 473 6.80 20.67 -23.00
N GLU A 474 6.30 20.25 -24.15
CA GLU A 474 5.14 20.87 -24.79
C GLU A 474 3.88 20.76 -23.93
N PHE A 475 3.66 19.60 -23.28
CA PHE A 475 2.57 19.42 -22.34
C PHE A 475 2.69 20.40 -21.16
N LEU A 476 3.87 20.50 -20.56
CA LEU A 476 4.12 21.42 -19.43
C LEU A 476 3.91 22.90 -19.85
N ALA A 477 4.36 23.27 -21.04
CA ALA A 477 4.16 24.61 -21.57
C ALA A 477 2.68 24.95 -21.76
N ASN A 478 1.91 24.02 -22.34
CA ASN A 478 0.47 24.21 -22.59
C ASN A 478 -0.30 24.29 -21.26
N VAL A 479 -0.02 23.41 -20.31
CA VAL A 479 -0.67 23.42 -18.98
C VAL A 479 -0.34 24.71 -18.23
N SER A 480 0.92 25.14 -18.25
CA SER A 480 1.33 26.40 -17.64
C SER A 480 0.58 27.60 -18.21
N ASN A 481 0.47 27.67 -19.53
CA ASN A 481 -0.30 28.73 -20.20
C ASN A 481 -1.77 28.69 -19.84
N ASP A 482 -2.37 27.51 -19.83
CA ASP A 482 -3.78 27.35 -19.45
C ASP A 482 -4.04 27.78 -18.01
N ILE A 483 -3.18 27.40 -17.06
CA ILE A 483 -3.30 27.79 -15.66
C ILE A 483 -3.23 29.30 -15.52
N ILE A 484 -2.19 29.94 -16.06
CA ILE A 484 -1.98 31.37 -15.93
C ILE A 484 -3.12 32.17 -16.57
N ASN A 485 -3.64 31.72 -17.71
CA ASN A 485 -4.71 32.43 -18.42
C ASN A 485 -6.10 32.22 -17.82
N LYS A 486 -6.36 31.08 -17.18
CA LYS A 486 -7.70 30.69 -16.72
C LYS A 486 -7.89 30.84 -15.20
N VAL A 487 -6.81 30.86 -14.42
CA VAL A 487 -6.88 30.94 -12.95
C VAL A 487 -6.36 32.30 -12.50
N LYS A 488 -7.29 33.16 -12.06
CA LYS A 488 -6.90 34.43 -11.43
C LYS A 488 -6.13 34.21 -10.14
N GLY A 489 -5.09 34.98 -9.92
CA GLY A 489 -4.27 34.89 -8.72
C GLY A 489 -3.02 34.00 -8.87
N VAL A 490 -2.76 33.47 -10.07
CA VAL A 490 -1.55 32.67 -10.40
C VAL A 490 -0.84 33.28 -11.61
N ASN A 491 0.42 33.67 -11.42
CA ASN A 491 1.27 34.19 -12.52
C ASN A 491 2.54 33.36 -12.77
N ARG A 492 2.73 32.26 -12.02
CA ARG A 492 3.90 31.43 -12.18
C ARG A 492 3.60 29.95 -11.90
N VAL A 493 4.08 29.08 -12.79
CA VAL A 493 4.00 27.63 -12.67
C VAL A 493 5.41 27.05 -12.66
N VAL A 494 5.72 26.15 -11.73
CA VAL A 494 6.96 25.37 -11.67
C VAL A 494 6.64 23.89 -11.69
N TYR A 495 7.61 23.05 -12.08
CA TYR A 495 7.47 21.59 -12.06
C TYR A 495 8.51 20.99 -11.12
N ASP A 496 8.05 20.16 -10.18
CA ASP A 496 8.94 19.51 -9.20
C ASP A 496 9.59 18.26 -9.81
N ILE A 497 10.93 18.28 -9.86
CA ILE A 497 11.78 17.22 -10.41
C ILE A 497 12.53 16.44 -9.33
N SER A 498 11.97 16.35 -8.12
CA SER A 498 12.61 15.68 -7.00
C SER A 498 12.06 14.27 -6.81
N SER A 499 12.96 13.30 -6.58
CA SER A 499 12.60 11.90 -6.27
C SER A 499 12.49 11.67 -4.76
N GLU A 500 11.80 10.63 -4.36
CA GLU A 500 11.73 10.16 -2.97
C GLU A 500 12.50 8.83 -2.82
N PRO A 501 13.48 8.76 -1.95
CA PRO A 501 14.15 9.87 -1.25
C PRO A 501 14.98 10.74 -2.20
N PRO A 502 15.45 11.97 -1.83
CA PRO A 502 15.36 12.58 -0.49
C PRO A 502 14.10 13.42 -0.24
N ALA A 503 13.35 13.80 -1.30
CA ALA A 503 12.08 14.49 -1.13
C ALA A 503 10.96 13.51 -0.72
N THR A 504 9.77 14.04 -0.44
CA THR A 504 8.56 13.26 -0.22
C THR A 504 7.61 13.37 -1.41
N ILE A 505 6.70 12.41 -1.57
CA ILE A 505 5.68 12.44 -2.65
C ILE A 505 4.83 13.69 -2.50
N GLU A 506 4.26 13.92 -1.31
CA GLU A 506 3.54 15.16 -1.01
C GLU A 506 4.50 16.25 -0.50
N TRP A 507 4.27 17.47 -0.94
CA TRP A 507 4.95 18.63 -0.39
C TRP A 507 4.34 19.00 0.96
N GLU A 508 5.11 18.87 2.02
CA GLU A 508 4.70 19.30 3.33
C GLU A 508 5.61 20.42 3.83
N GLU A 509 5.00 21.40 4.48
CA GLU A 509 5.75 22.48 5.10
C GLU A 509 6.61 21.90 6.23
N GLY A 510 7.94 22.07 6.12
CA GLY A 510 8.87 21.67 7.16
C GLY A 510 8.64 22.51 8.43
N ARG A 511 8.91 21.93 9.59
CA ARG A 511 8.95 22.70 10.85
C ARG A 511 10.14 23.66 10.77
N ILE A 512 9.87 24.98 10.87
CA ILE A 512 10.87 26.02 11.02
C ILE A 512 11.35 26.05 12.47
#